data_4d62bed1563f7985f2ab21a1912d0f27
#
_entry.id   4d62bed1563f7985f2ab21a1912d0f27
#
_cell.length_a   1.000
_cell.length_b   1.000
_cell.length_c   1.000
_cell.angle_alpha   90.00
_cell.angle_beta   90.00
_cell.angle_gamma   90.00
#
_symmetry.space_group_name_H-M   'P 1'
#
loop_
_entity.id
_entity.type
_entity.pdbx_description
1 polymer ?
#
loop_
_entity_poly.entity_id
_entity_poly.type
_entity_poly.pdbx_seq_one_letter_code
_entity_poly.pdbx_strand_id
1 'polypeptide(L)'
;PKQYHGQVFMGNIHHHLLYMDKVERKGSGFRGTHGGDFMVAHDKHFLGFNMDTGPEGGVWVIDWNDADICGRVVHQLGTGRIYRVTHENCKPVKNLNLYKHNDAKLVELLKHENDWYVDHARRILQERAHVVGNQGPDKGISDTKAETPLLLAKIYNDPKAKSVHRLRTMLTHHAMFGLKNTTLLKLMADKDEILRGWAIQCALEDEKVTPAIHEKLVEMALTDESKFVRLYLASALQRMPLKERWPLAAALVSHEADKD
;
A
#
# COMPACT_ATOMS: atom_id res chain seq x y z
N PRO A 1 14.31 2.76 15.02
CA PRO A 1 15.50 3.65 14.98
C PRO A 1 15.51 4.48 13.70
N LYS A 2 15.94 5.76 13.78
CA LYS A 2 15.92 6.71 12.65
C LYS A 2 16.71 6.24 11.43
N GLN A 3 17.78 5.48 11.64
CA GLN A 3 18.63 4.94 10.57
C GLN A 3 17.91 4.00 9.59
N TYR A 4 16.77 3.47 9.99
CA TYR A 4 15.95 2.55 9.16
C TYR A 4 14.76 3.24 8.48
N HIS A 5 14.51 4.52 8.78
CA HIS A 5 13.38 5.23 8.18
C HIS A 5 13.62 5.49 6.70
N GLY A 6 12.61 5.18 5.87
CA GLY A 6 12.69 5.34 4.42
C GLY A 6 13.61 4.34 3.71
N GLN A 7 14.03 3.28 4.40
CA GLN A 7 14.77 2.17 3.79
C GLN A 7 13.82 1.04 3.36
N VAL A 8 14.24 0.28 2.38
CA VAL A 8 13.56 -0.95 1.93
C VAL A 8 14.34 -2.15 2.42
N PHE A 9 13.64 -3.12 2.99
CA PHE A 9 14.23 -4.36 3.48
C PHE A 9 13.80 -5.51 2.60
N MET A 10 14.75 -6.40 2.28
CA MET A 10 14.47 -7.57 1.44
C MET A 10 15.29 -8.78 1.85
N GLY A 11 14.68 -9.96 1.75
CA GLY A 11 15.39 -11.22 1.90
C GLY A 11 16.26 -11.51 0.69
N ASN A 12 17.51 -11.92 0.92
CA ASN A 12 18.37 -12.45 -0.12
C ASN A 12 18.62 -13.92 0.15
N ILE A 13 17.93 -14.76 -0.61
CA ILE A 13 17.98 -16.23 -0.46
C ILE A 13 19.31 -16.82 -0.92
N HIS A 14 20.09 -16.14 -1.76
CA HIS A 14 21.39 -16.62 -2.23
C HIS A 14 22.55 -16.24 -1.30
N HIS A 15 22.43 -15.13 -0.58
CA HIS A 15 23.45 -14.68 0.36
C HIS A 15 23.10 -14.98 1.82
N HIS A 16 21.95 -15.64 2.06
CA HIS A 16 21.52 -16.08 3.40
C HIS A 16 21.44 -14.95 4.44
N LEU A 17 20.91 -13.79 4.01
CA LEU A 17 20.82 -12.60 4.85
C LEU A 17 19.67 -11.67 4.40
N LEU A 18 19.41 -10.64 5.18
CA LEU A 18 18.46 -9.58 4.84
C LEU A 18 19.22 -8.30 4.51
N TYR A 19 18.98 -7.78 3.33
CA TYR A 19 19.49 -6.48 2.89
C TYR A 19 18.62 -5.32 3.37
N MET A 20 19.26 -4.17 3.47
CA MET A 20 18.64 -2.88 3.60
C MET A 20 19.12 -1.98 2.47
N ASP A 21 18.17 -1.47 1.66
CA ASP A 21 18.49 -0.59 0.55
C ASP A 21 17.98 0.83 0.82
N LYS A 22 18.78 1.81 0.41
CA LYS A 22 18.37 3.21 0.35
C LYS A 22 17.60 3.45 -0.93
N VAL A 23 16.48 4.13 -0.82
CA VAL A 23 15.61 4.43 -1.95
C VAL A 23 15.47 5.94 -2.11
N GLU A 24 15.83 6.44 -3.28
CA GLU A 24 15.74 7.85 -3.63
C GLU A 24 14.81 8.06 -4.83
N ARG A 25 14.04 9.16 -4.81
CA ARG A 25 13.17 9.51 -5.93
C ARG A 25 14.02 9.83 -7.17
N LYS A 26 13.71 9.20 -8.32
CA LYS A 26 14.30 9.52 -9.61
C LYS A 26 13.21 9.57 -10.68
N GLY A 27 12.89 10.79 -11.14
CA GLY A 27 11.82 10.99 -12.12
C GLY A 27 10.46 10.48 -11.62
N SER A 28 9.81 9.63 -12.41
CA SER A 28 8.54 8.97 -12.06
C SER A 28 8.70 7.80 -11.08
N GLY A 29 9.91 7.23 -10.97
CA GLY A 29 10.21 6.07 -10.17
C GLY A 29 11.19 6.34 -9.02
N PHE A 30 11.92 5.30 -8.65
CA PHE A 30 12.89 5.32 -7.56
C PHE A 30 14.18 4.63 -8.00
N ARG A 31 15.29 5.05 -7.41
CA ARG A 31 16.58 4.38 -7.52
C ARG A 31 16.93 3.77 -6.17
N GLY A 32 17.16 2.46 -6.14
CA GLY A 32 17.71 1.74 -4.99
C GLY A 32 19.23 1.72 -5.03
N THR A 33 19.86 1.83 -3.87
CA THR A 33 21.30 1.60 -3.65
C THR A 33 21.49 0.82 -2.37
N HIS A 34 22.46 -0.11 -2.35
CA HIS A 34 22.71 -0.92 -1.17
C HIS A 34 23.06 -0.04 0.05
N GLY A 35 22.31 -0.20 1.12
CA GLY A 35 22.46 0.55 2.38
C GLY A 35 23.17 -0.21 3.49
N GLY A 36 23.33 -1.54 3.31
CA GLY A 36 23.99 -2.43 4.25
C GLY A 36 23.20 -3.72 4.51
N ASP A 37 23.77 -4.58 5.33
CA ASP A 37 23.15 -5.82 5.76
C ASP A 37 22.32 -5.56 7.03
N PHE A 38 21.03 -5.81 6.96
CA PHE A 38 20.14 -5.62 8.11
C PHE A 38 20.24 -6.77 9.12
N MET A 39 20.33 -8.00 8.62
CA MET A 39 20.45 -9.19 9.45
C MET A 39 21.28 -10.25 8.72
N VAL A 40 22.29 -10.77 9.41
CA VAL A 40 23.10 -11.93 8.99
C VAL A 40 22.79 -13.08 9.95
N ALA A 41 22.22 -14.17 9.44
CA ALA A 41 21.81 -15.30 10.29
C ALA A 41 22.97 -16.22 10.67
N HIS A 42 24.13 -16.13 9.98
CA HIS A 42 25.28 -17.05 10.12
C HIS A 42 24.91 -18.52 9.93
N ASP A 43 23.90 -18.78 9.15
CA ASP A 43 23.42 -20.10 8.78
C ASP A 43 23.32 -20.21 7.26
N LYS A 44 24.08 -21.10 6.66
CA LYS A 44 24.13 -21.31 5.19
C LYS A 44 22.83 -21.84 4.59
N HIS A 45 21.88 -22.28 5.42
CA HIS A 45 20.56 -22.73 5.01
C HIS A 45 19.48 -21.68 5.29
N PHE A 46 19.82 -20.52 5.84
CA PHE A 46 18.87 -19.45 6.07
C PHE A 46 18.36 -18.88 4.74
N LEU A 47 17.04 -18.93 4.59
CA LEU A 47 16.31 -18.34 3.48
C LEU A 47 15.21 -17.43 4.01
N GLY A 48 15.55 -16.17 4.23
CA GLY A 48 14.56 -15.15 4.66
C GLY A 48 13.51 -14.96 3.58
N PHE A 49 12.37 -15.61 3.75
CA PHE A 49 11.32 -15.70 2.73
C PHE A 49 10.32 -14.53 2.81
N ASN A 50 9.90 -14.18 4.01
CA ASN A 50 8.97 -13.08 4.23
C ASN A 50 9.32 -12.32 5.50
N MET A 51 9.01 -11.04 5.49
CA MET A 51 9.18 -10.14 6.63
C MET A 51 7.90 -9.36 6.88
N ASP A 52 7.57 -9.17 8.14
CA ASP A 52 6.45 -8.34 8.56
C ASP A 52 6.78 -7.61 9.87
N THR A 53 6.10 -6.51 10.12
CA THR A 53 6.27 -5.75 11.37
C THR A 53 5.21 -6.20 12.38
N GLY A 54 5.64 -6.54 13.59
CA GLY A 54 4.72 -6.86 14.68
C GLY A 54 4.10 -5.63 15.35
N PRO A 55 3.06 -5.81 16.18
CA PRO A 55 2.40 -4.70 16.88
C PRO A 55 3.33 -3.95 17.83
N GLU A 56 4.39 -4.60 18.28
CA GLU A 56 5.42 -4.00 19.13
C GLU A 56 6.51 -3.25 18.34
N GLY A 57 6.47 -3.28 16.99
CA GLY A 57 7.46 -2.67 16.12
C GLY A 57 8.70 -3.55 15.87
N GLY A 58 8.70 -4.81 16.28
CA GLY A 58 9.72 -5.78 15.90
C GLY A 58 9.51 -6.28 14.48
N VAL A 59 10.59 -6.64 13.78
CA VAL A 59 10.54 -7.26 12.46
C VAL A 59 10.53 -8.78 12.62
N TRP A 60 9.49 -9.41 12.13
CA TRP A 60 9.34 -10.86 12.11
C TRP A 60 9.76 -11.40 10.75
N VAL A 61 10.58 -12.46 10.76
CA VAL A 61 11.15 -13.05 9.54
C VAL A 61 10.86 -14.54 9.54
N ILE A 62 10.25 -15.01 8.46
CA ILE A 62 10.07 -16.45 8.24
C ILE A 62 11.29 -16.97 7.48
N ASP A 63 11.92 -17.99 8.03
CA ASP A 63 13.03 -18.71 7.44
C ASP A 63 12.53 -20.04 6.85
N TRP A 64 12.68 -20.19 5.54
CA TRP A 64 12.35 -21.44 4.85
C TRP A 64 13.33 -22.57 5.24
N ASN A 65 14.59 -22.23 5.48
CA ASN A 65 15.71 -23.12 5.80
C ASN A 65 15.87 -24.28 4.80
N ASP A 66 16.55 -23.99 3.70
CA ASP A 66 16.80 -24.99 2.64
C ASP A 66 18.28 -24.96 2.24
N ALA A 67 18.82 -26.15 1.96
CA ALA A 67 20.20 -26.33 1.51
C ALA A 67 20.36 -26.08 0.01
N ASP A 68 19.30 -26.14 -0.79
CA ASP A 68 19.33 -26.04 -2.25
C ASP A 68 18.08 -25.35 -2.80
N ILE A 69 18.16 -24.05 -2.96
CA ILE A 69 17.04 -23.13 -3.23
C ILE A 69 16.27 -23.45 -4.53
N CYS A 70 16.94 -23.89 -5.57
CA CYS A 70 16.36 -24.06 -6.91
C CYS A 70 16.63 -25.45 -7.50
N GLY A 71 17.15 -26.35 -6.71
CA GLY A 71 17.61 -27.65 -7.18
C GLY A 71 16.75 -28.81 -6.70
N ARG A 72 17.36 -29.73 -6.02
CA ARG A 72 16.71 -30.94 -5.53
C ARG A 72 15.92 -30.64 -4.28
N VAL A 73 14.73 -31.21 -4.19
CA VAL A 73 13.91 -31.13 -2.96
C VAL A 73 14.66 -31.81 -1.81
N VAL A 74 15.25 -31.02 -0.93
CA VAL A 74 15.87 -31.49 0.30
C VAL A 74 14.88 -31.25 1.44
N HIS A 75 14.12 -32.27 1.79
CA HIS A 75 13.19 -32.20 2.88
C HIS A 75 13.91 -32.20 4.24
N GLN A 76 14.20 -31.02 4.76
CA GLN A 76 14.68 -30.86 6.15
C GLN A 76 13.52 -30.39 7.01
N LEU A 77 12.52 -31.24 7.19
CA LEU A 77 11.36 -30.95 8.00
C LEU A 77 11.77 -30.61 9.45
N GLY A 78 11.21 -29.50 9.97
CA GLY A 78 11.45 -29.07 11.35
C GLY A 78 12.69 -28.18 11.56
N THR A 79 13.39 -27.76 10.50
CA THR A 79 14.57 -26.87 10.62
C THR A 79 14.26 -25.41 10.38
N GLY A 80 13.12 -25.09 9.73
CA GLY A 80 12.67 -23.70 9.51
C GLY A 80 12.45 -22.97 10.85
N ARG A 81 12.72 -21.67 10.86
CA ARG A 81 12.65 -20.82 12.07
C ARG A 81 11.83 -19.56 11.80
N ILE A 82 11.33 -19.00 12.87
CA ILE A 82 10.77 -17.65 12.87
C ILE A 82 11.68 -16.77 13.71
N TYR A 83 12.32 -15.80 13.06
CA TYR A 83 13.14 -14.82 13.75
C TYR A 83 12.32 -13.60 14.11
N ARG A 84 12.68 -12.97 15.22
CA ARG A 84 12.15 -11.68 15.62
C ARG A 84 13.31 -10.74 15.91
N VAL A 85 13.47 -9.74 15.06
CA VAL A 85 14.48 -8.69 15.22
C VAL A 85 13.84 -7.53 15.97
N THR A 86 14.41 -7.17 17.12
CA THR A 86 13.87 -6.12 17.99
C THR A 86 14.92 -5.09 18.35
N HIS A 87 14.48 -3.88 18.63
CA HIS A 87 15.30 -2.84 19.26
C HIS A 87 15.05 -2.83 20.77
N GLU A 88 15.96 -2.25 21.56
CA GLU A 88 15.95 -2.22 23.04
C GLU A 88 14.61 -1.82 23.66
N ASN A 89 13.88 -0.89 23.01
CA ASN A 89 12.60 -0.39 23.48
C ASN A 89 11.38 -1.18 22.99
N CYS A 90 11.60 -2.26 22.26
CA CYS A 90 10.54 -3.09 21.67
C CYS A 90 9.97 -4.03 22.73
N LYS A 91 8.88 -3.63 23.37
CA LYS A 91 8.20 -4.42 24.41
C LYS A 91 7.05 -5.23 23.81
N PRO A 92 6.88 -6.50 24.19
CA PRO A 92 5.74 -7.31 23.74
C PRO A 92 4.41 -6.64 24.11
N VAL A 93 3.50 -6.58 23.14
CA VAL A 93 2.13 -6.11 23.37
C VAL A 93 1.29 -7.28 23.87
N LYS A 94 0.63 -7.10 25.02
CA LYS A 94 -0.23 -8.12 25.64
C LYS A 94 -1.70 -7.77 25.47
N ASN A 95 -2.55 -8.80 25.36
CA ASN A 95 -4.02 -8.65 25.32
C ASN A 95 -4.54 -7.76 24.19
N LEU A 96 -3.81 -7.69 23.09
CA LEU A 96 -4.19 -6.89 21.92
C LEU A 96 -5.34 -7.58 21.17
N ASN A 97 -6.47 -6.87 21.03
CA ASN A 97 -7.60 -7.32 20.23
C ASN A 97 -8.27 -6.10 19.58
N LEU A 98 -7.94 -5.83 18.32
CA LEU A 98 -8.50 -4.71 17.58
C LEU A 98 -9.98 -4.87 17.22
N TYR A 99 -10.50 -6.10 17.19
CA TYR A 99 -11.93 -6.35 16.97
C TYR A 99 -12.85 -5.74 18.05
N LYS A 100 -12.30 -5.44 19.25
CA LYS A 100 -13.05 -4.76 20.31
C LYS A 100 -13.22 -3.26 20.08
N HIS A 101 -12.51 -2.68 19.12
CA HIS A 101 -12.63 -1.27 18.82
C HIS A 101 -13.83 -0.99 17.91
N ASN A 102 -14.48 0.15 18.11
CA ASN A 102 -15.48 0.65 17.15
C ASN A 102 -14.80 1.20 15.89
N ASP A 103 -15.59 1.48 14.84
CA ASP A 103 -15.06 1.93 13.56
C ASP A 103 -14.33 3.27 13.65
N ALA A 104 -14.81 4.20 14.49
CA ALA A 104 -14.13 5.49 14.70
C ALA A 104 -12.69 5.29 15.21
N LYS A 105 -12.49 4.36 16.17
CA LYS A 105 -11.16 4.02 16.67
C LYS A 105 -10.31 3.30 15.63
N LEU A 106 -10.90 2.42 14.81
CA LEU A 106 -10.20 1.75 13.71
C LEU A 106 -9.78 2.76 12.63
N VAL A 107 -10.64 3.72 12.27
CA VAL A 107 -10.30 4.81 11.34
C VAL A 107 -9.15 5.66 11.89
N GLU A 108 -9.12 5.92 13.20
CA GLU A 108 -7.98 6.62 13.83
C GLU A 108 -6.68 5.84 13.71
N LEU A 109 -6.73 4.50 13.83
CA LEU A 109 -5.56 3.63 13.67
C LEU A 109 -4.99 3.64 12.24
N LEU A 110 -5.73 4.06 11.22
CA LEU A 110 -5.18 4.24 9.86
C LEU A 110 -4.10 5.34 9.80
N LYS A 111 -4.00 6.19 10.84
CA LYS A 111 -2.96 7.21 10.99
C LYS A 111 -1.78 6.75 11.86
N HIS A 112 -1.79 5.51 12.32
CA HIS A 112 -0.74 4.98 13.19
C HIS A 112 0.60 4.89 12.47
N GLU A 113 1.72 5.12 13.19
CA GLU A 113 3.07 5.06 12.62
C GLU A 113 3.54 3.63 12.33
N ASN A 114 3.06 2.65 13.09
CA ASN A 114 3.31 1.23 12.83
C ASN A 114 2.22 0.67 11.93
N ASP A 115 2.62 0.22 10.74
CA ASP A 115 1.74 -0.28 9.69
C ASP A 115 0.95 -1.53 10.10
N TRP A 116 1.44 -2.30 11.07
CA TRP A 116 0.69 -3.41 11.64
C TRP A 116 -0.73 -2.99 12.09
N TYR A 117 -0.82 -1.87 12.81
CA TYR A 117 -2.12 -1.35 13.25
C TYR A 117 -2.98 -0.85 12.09
N VAL A 118 -2.34 -0.24 11.10
CA VAL A 118 -3.01 0.28 9.90
C VAL A 118 -3.65 -0.87 9.12
N ASP A 119 -2.89 -1.91 8.83
CA ASP A 119 -3.31 -3.04 8.01
C ASP A 119 -4.39 -3.88 8.69
N HIS A 120 -4.23 -4.12 10.00
CA HIS A 120 -5.24 -4.83 10.77
C HIS A 120 -6.53 -4.02 10.93
N ALA A 121 -6.44 -2.71 11.18
CA ALA A 121 -7.61 -1.85 11.26
C ALA A 121 -8.36 -1.79 9.92
N ARG A 122 -7.64 -1.63 8.80
CA ARG A 122 -8.21 -1.65 7.45
C ARG A 122 -8.91 -2.96 7.17
N ARG A 123 -8.28 -4.10 7.46
CA ARG A 123 -8.86 -5.43 7.26
C ARG A 123 -10.17 -5.58 8.06
N ILE A 124 -10.18 -5.21 9.34
CA ILE A 124 -11.39 -5.31 10.19
C ILE A 124 -12.51 -4.43 9.64
N LEU A 125 -12.19 -3.20 9.21
CA LEU A 125 -13.17 -2.30 8.59
C LEU A 125 -13.75 -2.91 7.30
N GLN A 126 -12.92 -3.50 6.44
CA GLN A 126 -13.36 -4.19 5.22
C GLN A 126 -14.23 -5.40 5.53
N GLU A 127 -13.84 -6.26 6.48
CA GLU A 127 -14.61 -7.42 6.91
C GLU A 127 -16.01 -6.98 7.39
N ARG A 128 -16.11 -5.92 8.19
CA ARG A 128 -17.37 -5.36 8.65
C ARG A 128 -18.25 -4.82 7.52
N ALA A 129 -17.66 -4.17 6.53
CA ALA A 129 -18.40 -3.67 5.37
C ALA A 129 -18.99 -4.79 4.53
N HIS A 130 -18.26 -5.91 4.36
CA HIS A 130 -18.72 -7.06 3.57
C HIS A 130 -19.76 -7.92 4.29
N VAL A 131 -19.65 -8.14 5.60
CA VAL A 131 -20.63 -8.91 6.38
C VAL A 131 -22.02 -8.32 6.31
N VAL A 132 -22.15 -7.05 6.06
CA VAL A 132 -23.43 -6.37 5.92
C VAL A 132 -24.12 -6.63 4.57
N GLY A 133 -23.39 -6.95 3.54
CA GLY A 133 -23.94 -7.45 2.27
C GLY A 133 -24.51 -8.88 2.37
N ASN A 134 -23.97 -9.71 3.25
CA ASN A 134 -24.39 -11.07 3.53
C ASN A 134 -24.84 -11.15 4.99
N GLN A 135 -26.14 -11.31 5.24
CA GLN A 135 -26.74 -11.42 6.57
C GLN A 135 -26.07 -12.50 7.43
N GLY A 136 -24.98 -12.15 8.10
CA GLY A 136 -24.32 -12.98 9.10
C GLY A 136 -24.85 -12.72 10.51
N PRO A 137 -24.68 -13.66 11.47
CA PRO A 137 -25.33 -13.66 12.79
C PRO A 137 -24.88 -12.58 13.79
N ASP A 138 -23.86 -11.77 13.47
CA ASP A 138 -23.38 -10.73 14.38
C ASP A 138 -24.11 -9.40 14.18
N LYS A 139 -25.40 -9.38 14.58
CA LYS A 139 -26.26 -8.20 14.58
C LYS A 139 -25.85 -7.09 15.56
N GLY A 140 -24.73 -7.22 16.28
CA GLY A 140 -24.39 -6.33 17.41
C GLY A 140 -23.52 -5.11 17.08
N ILE A 141 -23.04 -4.93 15.82
CA ILE A 141 -22.06 -3.87 15.46
C ILE A 141 -22.62 -2.93 14.38
N SER A 142 -23.92 -2.88 14.19
CA SER A 142 -24.57 -2.27 13.01
C SER A 142 -24.73 -0.75 13.03
N ASP A 143 -24.44 -0.04 14.11
CA ASP A 143 -24.74 1.40 14.24
C ASP A 143 -23.70 2.35 13.61
N THR A 144 -22.56 1.82 13.15
CA THR A 144 -21.43 2.64 12.70
C THR A 144 -21.34 2.83 11.17
N LYS A 145 -22.20 2.19 10.37
CA LYS A 145 -22.08 2.14 8.91
C LYS A 145 -22.26 3.46 8.18
N ALA A 146 -23.17 4.31 8.63
CA ALA A 146 -23.39 5.61 8.02
C ALA A 146 -22.27 6.61 8.31
N GLU A 147 -21.60 6.47 9.45
CA GLU A 147 -20.53 7.38 9.89
C GLU A 147 -19.15 7.03 9.33
N THR A 148 -18.83 5.74 9.14
CA THR A 148 -17.49 5.32 8.71
C THR A 148 -17.06 5.94 7.39
N PRO A 149 -17.88 5.98 6.31
CA PRO A 149 -17.51 6.69 5.08
C PRO A 149 -17.23 8.17 5.30
N LEU A 150 -17.99 8.83 6.20
CA LEU A 150 -17.81 10.26 6.51
C LEU A 150 -16.51 10.50 7.27
N LEU A 151 -16.16 9.63 8.24
CA LEU A 151 -14.91 9.72 8.98
C LEU A 151 -13.70 9.55 8.06
N LEU A 152 -13.74 8.56 7.16
CA LEU A 152 -12.71 8.35 6.15
C LEU A 152 -12.59 9.56 5.22
N ALA A 153 -13.73 10.05 4.72
CA ALA A 153 -13.80 11.21 3.82
C ALA A 153 -13.26 12.48 4.47
N LYS A 154 -13.50 12.68 5.74
CA LYS A 154 -12.97 13.82 6.50
C LYS A 154 -11.44 13.85 6.48
N ILE A 155 -10.78 12.69 6.57
CA ILE A 155 -9.31 12.63 6.61
C ILE A 155 -8.73 12.82 5.21
N TYR A 156 -9.18 12.07 4.19
CA TYR A 156 -8.58 12.21 2.86
C TYR A 156 -8.89 13.54 2.16
N ASN A 157 -9.97 14.23 2.56
CA ASN A 157 -10.27 15.57 2.06
C ASN A 157 -9.60 16.71 2.85
N ASP A 158 -8.93 16.41 3.97
CA ASP A 158 -8.20 17.43 4.74
C ASP A 158 -6.83 17.73 4.10
N PRO A 159 -6.62 18.90 3.48
CA PRO A 159 -5.34 19.24 2.85
C PRO A 159 -4.20 19.45 3.85
N LYS A 160 -4.49 19.53 5.15
CA LYS A 160 -3.49 19.66 6.23
C LYS A 160 -3.04 18.28 6.77
N ALA A 161 -3.80 17.22 6.51
CA ALA A 161 -3.41 15.88 6.92
C ALA A 161 -2.20 15.38 6.12
N LYS A 162 -1.37 14.52 6.73
CA LYS A 162 -0.21 13.92 6.04
C LYS A 162 -0.70 13.13 4.81
N SER A 163 0.03 13.22 3.70
CA SER A 163 -0.24 12.51 2.43
C SER A 163 -0.52 11.03 2.65
N VAL A 164 0.32 10.35 3.43
CA VAL A 164 0.15 8.92 3.76
C VAL A 164 -1.16 8.62 4.48
N HIS A 165 -1.62 9.49 5.39
CA HIS A 165 -2.89 9.29 6.10
C HIS A 165 -4.08 9.49 5.16
N ARG A 166 -4.00 10.49 4.29
CA ARG A 166 -4.99 10.75 3.25
C ARG A 166 -5.10 9.56 2.29
N LEU A 167 -3.98 9.06 1.82
CA LEU A 167 -3.93 7.90 0.93
C LEU A 167 -4.53 6.65 1.60
N ARG A 168 -4.09 6.30 2.81
CA ARG A 168 -4.59 5.12 3.54
C ARG A 168 -6.10 5.16 3.75
N THR A 169 -6.64 6.31 4.12
CA THR A 169 -8.09 6.46 4.34
C THR A 169 -8.88 6.49 3.04
N MET A 170 -8.36 7.08 1.97
CA MET A 170 -8.93 7.05 0.63
C MET A 170 -9.04 5.60 0.11
N LEU A 171 -7.93 4.84 0.17
CA LEU A 171 -7.90 3.44 -0.28
C LEU A 171 -8.78 2.54 0.58
N THR A 172 -8.85 2.79 1.90
CA THR A 172 -9.78 2.07 2.78
C THR A 172 -11.23 2.34 2.40
N HIS A 173 -11.59 3.61 2.14
CA HIS A 173 -12.93 3.97 1.68
C HIS A 173 -13.26 3.28 0.35
N HIS A 174 -12.33 3.32 -0.60
CA HIS A 174 -12.51 2.67 -1.90
C HIS A 174 -12.73 1.16 -1.76
N ALA A 175 -11.93 0.49 -0.97
CA ALA A 175 -12.02 -0.96 -0.75
C ALA A 175 -13.30 -1.39 -0.01
N MET A 176 -13.86 -0.52 0.85
CA MET A 176 -15.10 -0.83 1.60
C MET A 176 -16.37 -0.55 0.80
N PHE A 177 -16.41 0.55 0.04
CA PHE A 177 -17.64 1.11 -0.51
C PHE A 177 -17.55 1.51 -1.99
N GLY A 178 -16.35 1.51 -2.56
CA GLY A 178 -16.06 2.18 -3.82
C GLY A 178 -16.05 3.71 -3.68
N LEU A 179 -15.32 4.40 -4.54
CA LEU A 179 -15.36 5.84 -4.66
C LEU A 179 -16.20 6.25 -5.87
N LYS A 180 -17.13 7.18 -5.66
CA LYS A 180 -17.95 7.73 -6.77
C LYS A 180 -17.08 8.54 -7.72
N ASN A 181 -17.43 8.58 -9.01
CA ASN A 181 -16.73 9.35 -10.03
C ASN A 181 -16.54 10.82 -9.65
N THR A 182 -17.52 11.44 -9.00
CA THR A 182 -17.42 12.82 -8.51
C THR A 182 -16.30 13.00 -7.47
N THR A 183 -16.11 12.02 -6.60
CA THR A 183 -15.01 12.02 -5.62
C THR A 183 -13.67 11.78 -6.29
N LEU A 184 -13.61 10.84 -7.24
CA LEU A 184 -12.40 10.53 -8.00
C LEU A 184 -11.93 11.73 -8.84
N LEU A 185 -12.83 12.39 -9.55
CA LEU A 185 -12.53 13.62 -10.30
C LEU A 185 -11.98 14.74 -9.40
N LYS A 186 -12.56 14.89 -8.19
CA LYS A 186 -12.02 15.84 -7.21
C LYS A 186 -10.61 15.48 -6.75
N LEU A 187 -10.36 14.20 -6.48
CA LEU A 187 -9.04 13.71 -6.05
C LEU A 187 -8.00 13.78 -7.17
N MET A 188 -8.40 13.61 -8.44
CA MET A 188 -7.54 13.83 -9.62
C MET A 188 -7.13 15.30 -9.79
N ALA A 189 -7.81 16.23 -9.14
CA ALA A 189 -7.45 17.66 -9.10
C ALA A 189 -6.76 18.07 -7.78
N ASP A 190 -6.38 17.12 -6.93
CA ASP A 190 -5.73 17.41 -5.65
C ASP A 190 -4.30 17.93 -5.84
N LYS A 191 -3.83 18.74 -4.88
CA LYS A 191 -2.45 19.25 -4.88
C LYS A 191 -1.41 18.14 -4.70
N ASP A 192 -1.79 17.08 -4.00
CA ASP A 192 -0.94 15.94 -3.70
C ASP A 192 -0.87 14.97 -4.89
N GLU A 193 0.31 14.86 -5.51
CA GLU A 193 0.51 13.97 -6.66
C GLU A 193 0.20 12.50 -6.36
N ILE A 194 0.42 12.07 -5.11
CA ILE A 194 0.14 10.69 -4.69
C ILE A 194 -1.35 10.41 -4.74
N LEU A 195 -2.17 11.33 -4.24
CA LEU A 195 -3.63 11.19 -4.31
C LEU A 195 -4.14 11.23 -5.74
N ARG A 196 -3.56 12.11 -6.60
CA ARG A 196 -3.94 12.15 -8.02
C ARG A 196 -3.65 10.81 -8.71
N GLY A 197 -2.43 10.28 -8.55
CA GLY A 197 -2.04 9.00 -9.14
C GLY A 197 -2.93 7.84 -8.70
N TRP A 198 -3.18 7.71 -7.40
CA TRP A 198 -4.06 6.66 -6.88
C TRP A 198 -5.53 6.86 -7.24
N ALA A 199 -6.01 8.09 -7.40
CA ALA A 199 -7.36 8.35 -7.91
C ALA A 199 -7.53 7.87 -9.35
N ILE A 200 -6.51 8.00 -10.21
CA ILE A 200 -6.49 7.42 -11.56
C ILE A 200 -6.60 5.89 -11.49
N GLN A 201 -5.78 5.26 -10.63
CA GLN A 201 -5.79 3.82 -10.43
C GLN A 201 -7.17 3.30 -10.01
N CYS A 202 -7.78 3.94 -9.00
CA CYS A 202 -9.10 3.57 -8.49
C CYS A 202 -10.21 3.79 -9.54
N ALA A 203 -10.09 4.82 -10.37
CA ALA A 203 -11.11 5.14 -11.39
C ALA A 203 -11.18 4.10 -12.52
N LEU A 204 -10.14 3.29 -12.68
CA LEU A 204 -10.02 2.32 -13.77
C LEU A 204 -9.99 0.86 -13.27
N GLU A 205 -10.29 0.64 -11.99
CA GLU A 205 -10.19 -0.70 -11.41
C GLU A 205 -11.20 -1.69 -12.03
N ASP A 206 -12.41 -1.22 -12.38
CA ASP A 206 -13.46 -2.02 -13.00
C ASP A 206 -13.47 -1.95 -14.54
N GLU A 207 -12.43 -1.34 -15.14
CA GLU A 207 -12.26 -1.16 -16.60
C GLU A 207 -13.41 -0.39 -17.29
N LYS A 208 -14.27 0.28 -16.51
CA LYS A 208 -15.37 1.10 -17.01
C LYS A 208 -15.00 2.58 -16.96
N VAL A 209 -14.65 3.13 -18.10
CA VAL A 209 -14.26 4.55 -18.21
C VAL A 209 -15.46 5.37 -18.63
N THR A 210 -15.92 6.26 -17.74
CA THR A 210 -16.98 7.22 -18.11
C THR A 210 -16.39 8.37 -18.95
N PRO A 211 -17.19 9.04 -19.80
CA PRO A 211 -16.68 10.19 -20.58
C PRO A 211 -15.99 11.24 -19.74
N ALA A 212 -16.55 11.60 -18.58
CA ALA A 212 -15.97 12.59 -17.69
C ALA A 212 -14.61 12.16 -17.12
N ILE A 213 -14.44 10.88 -16.78
CA ILE A 213 -13.12 10.34 -16.34
C ILE A 213 -12.16 10.37 -17.53
N HIS A 214 -12.57 9.92 -18.73
CA HIS A 214 -11.72 9.93 -19.90
C HIS A 214 -11.21 11.33 -20.24
N GLU A 215 -12.09 12.32 -20.31
CA GLU A 215 -11.73 13.72 -20.54
C GLU A 215 -10.72 14.24 -19.52
N LYS A 216 -10.94 13.91 -18.22
CA LYS A 216 -10.04 14.30 -17.15
C LYS A 216 -8.66 13.64 -17.28
N LEU A 217 -8.59 12.37 -17.67
CA LEU A 217 -7.31 11.69 -17.89
C LEU A 217 -6.51 12.32 -19.04
N VAL A 218 -7.17 12.68 -20.14
CA VAL A 218 -6.52 13.36 -21.27
C VAL A 218 -6.06 14.78 -20.89
N GLU A 219 -6.89 15.55 -20.16
CA GLU A 219 -6.52 16.86 -19.62
C GLU A 219 -5.25 16.74 -18.73
N MET A 220 -5.26 15.80 -17.78
CA MET A 220 -4.12 15.58 -16.89
C MET A 220 -2.86 15.14 -17.66
N ALA A 221 -3.01 14.31 -18.69
CA ALA A 221 -1.89 13.90 -19.53
C ALA A 221 -1.22 15.08 -20.25
N LEU A 222 -1.97 16.11 -20.58
CA LEU A 222 -1.42 17.33 -21.20
C LEU A 222 -0.83 18.31 -20.19
N THR A 223 -1.40 18.38 -18.98
CA THR A 223 -1.17 19.52 -18.08
C THR A 223 -0.51 19.19 -16.75
N ASP A 224 -0.52 17.90 -16.33
CA ASP A 224 0.05 17.53 -15.03
C ASP A 224 1.58 17.57 -15.06
N GLU A 225 2.18 18.38 -14.21
CA GLU A 225 3.62 18.55 -14.11
C GLU A 225 4.35 17.34 -13.48
N SER A 226 3.60 16.48 -12.76
CA SER A 226 4.19 15.36 -12.05
C SER A 226 4.49 14.18 -12.96
N LYS A 227 5.75 13.80 -13.08
CA LYS A 227 6.16 12.55 -13.75
C LYS A 227 5.54 11.30 -13.11
N PHE A 228 5.31 11.34 -11.80
CA PHE A 228 4.63 10.26 -11.10
C PHE A 228 3.17 10.10 -11.57
N VAL A 229 2.43 11.19 -11.69
CA VAL A 229 1.05 11.14 -12.19
C VAL A 229 1.02 10.69 -13.65
N ARG A 230 1.93 11.16 -14.49
CA ARG A 230 2.02 10.72 -15.89
C ARG A 230 2.36 9.22 -16.01
N LEU A 231 3.14 8.65 -15.07
CA LEU A 231 3.34 7.19 -14.99
C LEU A 231 2.03 6.45 -14.74
N TYR A 232 1.18 6.94 -13.83
CA TYR A 232 -0.15 6.35 -13.59
C TYR A 232 -1.06 6.49 -14.80
N LEU A 233 -1.01 7.62 -15.50
CA LEU A 233 -1.74 7.83 -16.76
C LEU A 233 -1.26 6.88 -17.87
N ALA A 234 0.04 6.63 -17.99
CA ALA A 234 0.59 5.65 -18.92
C ALA A 234 0.12 4.21 -18.58
N SER A 235 0.14 3.85 -17.29
CA SER A 235 -0.43 2.58 -16.82
C SER A 235 -1.92 2.45 -17.11
N ALA A 236 -2.66 3.54 -17.04
CA ALA A 236 -4.11 3.59 -17.30
C ALA A 236 -4.48 3.13 -18.71
N LEU A 237 -3.58 3.32 -19.70
CA LEU A 237 -3.81 2.88 -21.09
C LEU A 237 -4.14 1.38 -21.18
N GLN A 238 -3.58 0.56 -20.31
CA GLN A 238 -3.81 -0.90 -20.33
C GLN A 238 -5.23 -1.28 -19.91
N ARG A 239 -5.90 -0.43 -19.12
CA ARG A 239 -7.25 -0.67 -18.59
C ARG A 239 -8.36 0.03 -19.38
N MET A 240 -7.99 0.78 -20.43
CA MET A 240 -8.96 1.47 -21.27
C MET A 240 -9.30 0.68 -22.53
N PRO A 241 -10.51 0.81 -23.10
CA PRO A 241 -10.84 0.29 -24.41
C PRO A 241 -9.87 0.82 -25.48
N LEU A 242 -9.41 -0.04 -26.41
CA LEU A 242 -8.39 0.30 -27.39
C LEU A 242 -8.67 1.61 -28.16
N LYS A 243 -9.91 1.82 -28.55
CA LYS A 243 -10.32 3.02 -29.31
C LYS A 243 -10.19 4.32 -28.52
N GLU A 244 -10.26 4.24 -27.19
CA GLU A 244 -10.22 5.40 -26.28
C GLU A 244 -8.81 5.74 -25.80
N ARG A 245 -7.81 4.90 -26.09
CA ARG A 245 -6.43 5.09 -25.63
C ARG A 245 -5.68 6.20 -26.35
N TRP A 246 -5.98 6.42 -27.63
CA TRP A 246 -5.17 7.25 -28.51
C TRP A 246 -5.03 8.71 -28.07
N PRO A 247 -6.10 9.42 -27.65
CA PRO A 247 -5.95 10.79 -27.15
C PRO A 247 -5.03 10.88 -25.93
N LEU A 248 -5.16 9.93 -24.98
CA LEU A 248 -4.31 9.88 -23.80
C LEU A 248 -2.86 9.54 -24.16
N ALA A 249 -2.63 8.57 -25.03
CA ALA A 249 -1.29 8.21 -25.49
C ALA A 249 -0.60 9.36 -26.21
N ALA A 250 -1.30 10.06 -27.12
CA ALA A 250 -0.78 11.21 -27.85
C ALA A 250 -0.38 12.35 -26.91
N ALA A 251 -1.19 12.61 -25.88
CA ALA A 251 -0.89 13.60 -24.86
C ALA A 251 0.38 13.26 -24.07
N LEU A 252 0.53 12.00 -23.66
CA LEU A 252 1.69 11.55 -22.87
C LEU A 252 3.01 11.64 -23.66
N VAL A 253 3.03 11.22 -24.93
CA VAL A 253 4.26 11.25 -25.74
C VAL A 253 4.72 12.67 -26.10
N SER A 254 3.90 13.70 -25.86
CA SER A 254 4.29 15.09 -26.06
C SER A 254 5.26 15.63 -25.00
N HIS A 255 5.44 14.92 -23.88
CA HIS A 255 6.34 15.35 -22.79
C HIS A 255 7.78 14.91 -23.05
N GLU A 256 8.59 15.83 -23.55
CA GLU A 256 10.02 15.59 -23.82
C GLU A 256 10.81 15.19 -22.55
N ALA A 257 10.41 15.72 -21.40
CA ALA A 257 11.04 15.45 -20.11
C ALA A 257 10.91 13.98 -19.60
N ASP A 258 10.06 13.17 -20.22
CA ASP A 258 9.82 11.76 -19.84
C ASP A 258 10.53 10.77 -20.77
N LYS A 259 11.51 11.20 -21.54
CA LYS A 259 12.27 10.34 -22.49
C LYS A 259 13.21 9.33 -21.83
N ASP A 260 13.53 9.45 -20.53
CA ASP A 260 14.53 8.64 -19.82
C ASP A 260 13.93 7.44 -19.07
#